data_2eaf3c43ccdf716a37c50113c2c48f06
#
_entry.id   2eaf3c43ccdf716a37c50113c2c48f06
#
_cell.length_a   1.000
_cell.length_b   1.000
_cell.length_c   1.000
_cell.angle_alpha   90.00
_cell.angle_beta   90.00
_cell.angle_gamma   90.00
#
_symmetry.space_group_name_H-M   'P 1'
#
loop_
_entity.id
_entity.type
_entity.pdbx_description
1 polymer ?
#
loop_
_entity_poly.entity_id
_entity_poly.type
_entity_poly.pdbx_seq_one_letter_code
_entity_poly.pdbx_strand_id
1 'polypeptide(L)'
;MEAQLFVYGTLMIGVESRMAGLLKRNSTWLGSAYISGELYDLGRYPGAQWIPGHSNKVYGQVFLLEDPDFLMPYLDEYEGIDPQFPEAGEYVRKLVTAVLEDHGQTVDAWLYHYNFPTDQLVRIESGRYLDYYRQKPAHLEFIRTG
;
A
#
# COMPACT_ATOMS: atom_id res chain seq x y z
N MET A 1 -9.28 5.67 18.91
CA MET A 1 -8.33 6.43 18.06
C MET A 1 -8.51 6.01 16.62
N GLU A 2 -8.77 6.97 15.75
CA GLU A 2 -8.96 6.68 14.35
C GLU A 2 -7.61 6.46 13.67
N ALA A 3 -7.56 5.50 12.76
CA ALA A 3 -6.40 5.27 11.92
C ALA A 3 -6.85 5.07 10.49
N GLN A 4 -6.17 5.71 9.57
CA GLN A 4 -6.40 5.59 8.14
C GLN A 4 -5.20 4.88 7.52
N LEU A 5 -5.48 4.05 6.52
CA LEU A 5 -4.45 3.29 5.82
C LEU A 5 -4.54 3.59 4.33
N PHE A 6 -3.42 3.97 3.74
CA PHE A 6 -3.28 4.11 2.29
C PHE A 6 -2.69 2.82 1.74
N VAL A 7 -3.39 2.19 0.82
CA VAL A 7 -2.94 0.96 0.16
C VAL A 7 -2.79 1.19 -1.34
N TYR A 8 -1.76 0.59 -1.93
CA TYR A 8 -1.41 0.83 -3.33
C TYR A 8 -1.15 -0.46 -4.11
N GLY A 9 -1.32 -1.61 -3.47
CA GLY A 9 -0.99 -2.90 -4.07
C GLY A 9 -2.05 -3.96 -3.80
N THR A 10 -1.63 -5.10 -3.26
CA THR A 10 -2.49 -6.28 -3.12
C THR A 10 -3.59 -6.15 -2.07
N LEU A 11 -3.59 -5.06 -1.30
CA LEU A 11 -4.66 -4.79 -0.32
C LEU A 11 -5.81 -3.96 -0.90
N MET A 12 -5.70 -3.46 -2.12
CA MET A 12 -6.73 -2.60 -2.73
C MET A 12 -7.99 -3.37 -3.09
N ILE A 13 -9.14 -2.67 -3.06
CA ILE A 13 -10.37 -3.15 -3.69
C ILE A 13 -10.10 -3.30 -5.20
N GLY A 14 -10.50 -4.43 -5.76
CA GLY A 14 -10.21 -4.79 -7.14
C GLY A 14 -9.10 -5.83 -7.25
N VAL A 15 -8.36 -6.06 -6.19
CA VAL A 15 -7.39 -7.15 -6.09
C VAL A 15 -8.00 -8.26 -5.22
N GLU A 16 -8.15 -9.44 -5.77
CA GLU A 16 -8.78 -10.57 -5.08
C GLU A 16 -7.76 -11.32 -4.23
N SER A 17 -7.21 -10.67 -3.19
CA SER A 17 -6.33 -11.31 -2.22
C SER A 17 -7.09 -11.53 -0.91
N ARG A 18 -6.60 -12.51 -0.12
CA ARG A 18 -7.22 -12.80 1.18
C ARG A 18 -7.12 -11.61 2.14
N MET A 19 -5.99 -10.94 2.13
CA MET A 19 -5.78 -9.80 3.03
C MET A 19 -6.57 -8.56 2.59
N ALA A 20 -6.78 -8.38 1.28
CA ALA A 20 -7.66 -7.32 0.79
C ALA A 20 -9.08 -7.54 1.31
N GLY A 21 -9.55 -8.78 1.33
CA GLY A 21 -10.84 -9.13 1.91
C GLY A 21 -10.92 -8.85 3.39
N LEU A 22 -9.87 -9.17 4.15
CA LEU A 22 -9.81 -8.90 5.59
C LEU A 22 -9.86 -7.38 5.85
N LEU A 23 -9.09 -6.60 5.11
CA LEU A 23 -9.11 -5.14 5.21
C LEU A 23 -10.51 -4.60 4.93
N LYS A 24 -11.11 -5.02 3.84
CA LYS A 24 -12.44 -4.55 3.43
C LYS A 24 -13.50 -4.80 4.51
N ARG A 25 -13.46 -5.97 5.15
CA ARG A 25 -14.45 -6.34 6.17
C ARG A 25 -14.27 -5.59 7.49
N ASN A 26 -13.08 -5.02 7.74
CA ASN A 26 -12.74 -4.38 9.01
C ASN A 26 -12.44 -2.89 8.87
N SER A 27 -12.93 -2.27 7.80
CA SER A 27 -12.67 -0.86 7.54
C SER A 27 -13.78 -0.23 6.72
N THR A 28 -13.75 1.09 6.63
CA THR A 28 -14.61 1.88 5.75
C THR A 28 -13.75 2.48 4.65
N TRP A 29 -14.10 2.22 3.40
CA TRP A 29 -13.41 2.79 2.25
C TRP A 29 -13.72 4.29 2.15
N LEU A 30 -12.69 5.12 2.16
CA LEU A 30 -12.84 6.58 2.09
C LEU A 30 -12.72 7.11 0.67
N GLY A 31 -12.01 6.42 -0.20
CA GLY A 31 -11.91 6.85 -1.59
C GLY A 31 -10.60 6.48 -2.24
N SER A 32 -10.56 6.67 -3.55
CA SER A 32 -9.32 6.64 -4.32
C SER A 32 -8.47 7.84 -3.93
N ALA A 33 -7.15 7.63 -3.90
CA ALA A 33 -6.22 8.63 -3.42
C ALA A 33 -4.87 8.47 -4.09
N TYR A 34 -3.97 9.43 -3.86
CA TYR A 34 -2.58 9.30 -4.29
C TYR A 34 -1.65 9.93 -3.27
N ILE A 35 -0.39 9.51 -3.32
CA ILE A 35 0.71 10.14 -2.61
C ILE A 35 1.77 10.57 -3.62
N SER A 36 2.61 11.54 -3.24
CA SER A 36 3.77 11.91 -4.04
C SER A 36 4.87 10.87 -3.80
N GLY A 37 5.41 10.28 -4.85
CA GLY A 37 6.46 9.28 -4.71
C GLY A 37 6.61 8.38 -5.92
N GLU A 38 7.22 7.22 -5.69
CA GLU A 38 7.55 6.25 -6.73
C GLU A 38 7.02 4.87 -6.37
N LEU A 39 6.56 4.14 -7.38
CA LEU A 39 6.07 2.77 -7.27
C LEU A 39 7.01 1.83 -8.03
N TYR A 40 7.39 0.73 -7.39
CA TYR A 40 8.34 -0.24 -7.96
C TYR A 40 7.76 -1.64 -8.00
N ASP A 41 8.22 -2.41 -8.98
CA ASP A 41 7.92 -3.84 -9.11
C ASP A 41 9.03 -4.62 -8.39
N LEU A 42 8.66 -5.33 -7.33
CA LEU A 42 9.61 -6.14 -6.55
C LEU A 42 9.69 -7.58 -7.04
N GLY A 43 9.03 -7.89 -8.15
CA GLY A 43 9.01 -9.20 -8.77
C GLY A 43 7.68 -9.94 -8.62
N ARG A 44 7.09 -9.95 -7.44
CA ARG A 44 5.81 -10.62 -7.16
C ARG A 44 4.75 -9.68 -6.57
N TYR A 45 5.15 -8.52 -6.08
CA TYR A 45 4.29 -7.52 -5.47
C TYR A 45 4.97 -6.16 -5.57
N PRO A 46 4.25 -5.06 -5.32
CA PRO A 46 4.84 -3.73 -5.46
C PRO A 46 5.42 -3.20 -4.15
N GLY A 47 6.29 -2.20 -4.27
CA GLY A 47 6.76 -1.39 -3.16
C GLY A 47 6.71 0.07 -3.53
N ALA A 48 6.24 0.91 -2.62
CA ALA A 48 6.16 2.35 -2.83
C ALA A 48 7.05 3.11 -1.86
N GLN A 49 7.58 4.22 -2.34
CA GLN A 49 8.29 5.19 -1.50
C GLN A 49 7.57 6.52 -1.57
N TRP A 50 7.25 7.06 -0.40
CA TRP A 50 6.67 8.39 -0.27
C TRP A 50 7.80 9.42 -0.31
N ILE A 51 7.70 10.35 -1.25
CA ILE A 51 8.69 11.42 -1.43
C ILE A 51 7.93 12.73 -1.49
N PRO A 52 7.82 13.47 -0.38
CA PRO A 52 7.06 14.72 -0.35
C PRO A 52 7.55 15.71 -1.41
N GLY A 53 6.61 16.31 -2.12
CA GLY A 53 6.93 17.28 -3.18
C GLY A 53 7.39 16.68 -4.50
N HIS A 54 7.44 15.35 -4.60
CA HIS A 54 7.84 14.67 -5.84
C HIS A 54 6.78 14.84 -6.93
N SER A 55 7.20 14.94 -8.19
CA SER A 55 6.28 15.15 -9.32
C SER A 55 5.49 13.90 -9.70
N ASN A 56 6.04 12.73 -9.44
CA ASN A 56 5.34 11.46 -9.72
C ASN A 56 4.40 11.10 -8.58
N LYS A 57 3.40 10.29 -8.90
CA LYS A 57 2.36 9.91 -7.96
C LYS A 57 2.22 8.41 -7.90
N VAL A 58 1.87 7.92 -6.70
CA VAL A 58 1.47 6.53 -6.47
C VAL A 58 -0.01 6.55 -6.15
N TYR A 59 -0.82 5.88 -6.97
CA TYR A 59 -2.27 5.86 -6.83
C TYR A 59 -2.69 4.66 -6.00
N GLY A 60 -3.70 4.87 -5.17
CA GLY A 60 -4.20 3.83 -4.30
C GLY A 60 -5.54 4.19 -3.70
N GLN A 61 -5.79 3.68 -2.51
CA GLN A 61 -7.07 3.82 -1.81
C GLN A 61 -6.82 4.06 -0.33
N VAL A 62 -7.69 4.84 0.29
CA VAL A 62 -7.63 5.11 1.73
C VAL A 62 -8.80 4.44 2.43
N PHE A 63 -8.51 3.74 3.50
CA PHE A 63 -9.47 3.06 4.36
C PHE A 63 -9.40 3.62 5.78
N LEU A 64 -10.56 3.83 6.39
CA LEU A 64 -10.65 4.13 7.82
C LEU A 64 -10.79 2.80 8.56
N LEU A 65 -9.82 2.47 9.41
CA LEU A 65 -9.81 1.22 10.15
C LEU A 65 -10.80 1.30 11.32
N GLU A 66 -11.71 0.32 11.43
CA GLU A 66 -12.71 0.29 12.49
C GLU A 66 -12.10 -0.05 13.83
N ASP A 67 -11.18 -0.99 13.84
CA ASP A 67 -10.44 -1.39 15.04
C ASP A 67 -8.96 -1.60 14.68
N PRO A 68 -8.14 -0.52 14.70
CA PRO A 68 -6.73 -0.63 14.34
C PRO A 68 -5.95 -1.63 15.20
N ASP A 69 -6.26 -1.71 16.48
CA ASP A 69 -5.55 -2.62 17.39
C ASP A 69 -5.79 -4.08 17.05
N PHE A 70 -6.95 -4.40 16.49
CA PHE A 70 -7.24 -5.74 15.99
C PHE A 70 -6.55 -6.00 14.64
N LEU A 71 -6.70 -5.08 13.69
CA LEU A 71 -6.34 -5.32 12.29
C LEU A 71 -4.86 -5.12 12.00
N MET A 72 -4.24 -4.08 12.58
CA MET A 72 -2.85 -3.72 12.25
C MET A 72 -1.84 -4.85 12.46
N PRO A 73 -1.93 -5.68 13.52
CA PRO A 73 -0.99 -6.80 13.65
C PRO A 73 -1.04 -7.79 12.49
N TYR A 74 -2.23 -8.06 11.95
CA TYR A 74 -2.36 -8.96 10.79
C TYR A 74 -1.75 -8.35 9.53
N LEU A 75 -1.97 -7.05 9.32
CA LEU A 75 -1.40 -6.34 8.18
C LEU A 75 0.13 -6.25 8.30
N ASP A 76 0.65 -5.96 9.49
CA ASP A 76 2.09 -5.92 9.74
C ASP A 76 2.74 -7.27 9.45
N GLU A 77 2.12 -8.37 9.88
CA GLU A 77 2.61 -9.71 9.60
C GLU A 77 2.61 -9.99 8.09
N TYR A 78 1.54 -9.63 7.40
CA TYR A 78 1.44 -9.79 5.95
C TYR A 78 2.55 -9.01 5.23
N GLU A 79 2.90 -7.82 5.71
CA GLU A 79 3.97 -7.00 5.13
C GLU A 79 5.36 -7.37 5.63
N GLY A 80 5.47 -8.39 6.49
CA GLY A 80 6.75 -8.88 6.97
C GLY A 80 7.42 -8.01 8.02
N ILE A 81 6.65 -7.24 8.78
CA ILE A 81 7.19 -6.41 9.86
C ILE A 81 7.33 -7.23 11.12
N ASP A 82 8.57 -7.38 11.60
CA ASP A 82 8.87 -8.04 12.87
C ASP A 82 8.68 -7.05 14.02
N PRO A 83 7.78 -7.33 14.99
CA PRO A 83 7.55 -6.41 16.10
C PRO A 83 8.79 -6.10 16.94
N GLN A 84 9.77 -6.99 16.97
CA GLN A 84 11.03 -6.79 17.70
C GLN A 84 12.01 -5.89 16.93
N PHE A 85 11.92 -5.88 15.60
CA PHE A 85 12.80 -5.09 14.74
C PHE A 85 11.96 -4.42 13.63
N PRO A 86 11.06 -3.49 14.00
CA PRO A 86 10.09 -2.96 13.03
C PRO A 86 10.69 -2.14 11.90
N GLU A 87 11.95 -1.72 12.03
CA GLU A 87 12.62 -0.92 11.00
C GLU A 87 13.60 -1.71 10.14
N ALA A 88 13.71 -3.02 10.36
CA ALA A 88 14.69 -3.86 9.66
C ALA A 88 14.13 -4.55 8.43
N GLY A 89 12.82 -4.62 8.25
CA GLY A 89 12.20 -5.37 7.18
C GLY A 89 12.13 -4.64 5.85
N GLU A 90 11.57 -5.32 4.87
CA GLU A 90 11.37 -4.81 3.51
C GLU A 90 10.44 -3.59 3.50
N TYR A 91 9.47 -3.57 4.40
CA TYR A 91 8.55 -2.44 4.58
C TYR A 91 8.62 -1.88 5.98
N VAL A 92 8.39 -0.58 6.09
CA VAL A 92 8.21 0.09 7.38
C VAL A 92 6.91 0.89 7.32
N ARG A 93 6.20 1.01 8.43
CA ARG A 93 5.01 1.87 8.49
C ARG A 93 5.43 3.32 8.65
N LYS A 94 4.93 4.17 7.76
CA LYS A 94 5.14 5.63 7.85
C LYS A 94 3.80 6.33 7.79
N LEU A 95 3.66 7.39 8.57
CA LEU A 95 2.52 8.29 8.44
C LEU A 95 2.80 9.26 7.31
N VAL A 96 1.92 9.27 6.32
CA VAL A 96 2.10 10.07 5.10
C VAL A 96 0.86 10.92 4.85
N THR A 97 1.01 11.93 4.00
CA THR A 97 -0.11 12.75 3.54
C THR A 97 -0.58 12.22 2.19
N ALA A 98 -1.84 11.79 2.14
CA ALA A 98 -2.48 11.35 0.90
C ALA A 98 -3.53 12.38 0.46
N VAL A 99 -3.78 12.43 -0.83
CA VAL A 99 -4.79 13.33 -1.43
C VAL A 99 -5.93 12.46 -1.95
N LEU A 100 -7.14 12.69 -1.44
CA LEU A 100 -8.36 12.03 -1.94
C LEU A 100 -8.72 12.62 -3.30
N GLU A 101 -8.88 11.77 -4.30
CA GLU A 101 -9.06 12.23 -5.68
C GLU A 101 -10.37 12.98 -5.89
N ASP A 102 -11.45 12.61 -5.20
CA ASP A 102 -12.78 13.18 -5.41
C ASP A 102 -12.86 14.65 -5.05
N HIS A 103 -12.17 15.09 -3.99
CA HIS A 103 -12.31 16.45 -3.47
C HIS A 103 -10.99 17.18 -3.36
N GLY A 104 -9.87 16.52 -3.65
CA GLY A 104 -8.55 17.11 -3.42
C GLY A 104 -8.21 17.31 -1.95
N GLN A 105 -9.01 16.77 -1.04
CA GLN A 105 -8.77 16.87 0.40
C GLN A 105 -7.61 15.96 0.82
N THR A 106 -6.75 16.48 1.71
CA THR A 106 -5.64 15.69 2.24
C THR A 106 -6.05 14.96 3.51
N VAL A 107 -5.49 13.77 3.68
CA VAL A 107 -5.64 12.98 4.91
C VAL A 107 -4.29 12.41 5.29
N ASP A 108 -4.07 12.27 6.61
CA ASP A 108 -2.89 11.55 7.10
C ASP A 108 -3.24 10.08 7.18
N ALA A 109 -2.38 9.25 6.61
CA ALA A 109 -2.62 7.81 6.53
C ALA A 109 -1.33 7.04 6.72
N TRP A 110 -1.46 5.83 7.28
CA TRP A 110 -0.33 4.91 7.37
C TRP A 110 -0.04 4.31 6.00
N LEU A 111 1.24 4.19 5.70
CA LEU A 111 1.74 3.59 4.46
C LEU A 111 2.75 2.51 4.82
N TYR A 112 2.65 1.36 4.17
CA TYR A 112 3.73 0.38 4.18
C TYR A 112 4.76 0.80 3.13
N HIS A 113 5.79 1.52 3.59
CA HIS A 113 6.80 2.17 2.77
C HIS A 113 7.94 1.19 2.49
N TYR A 114 8.34 1.07 1.23
CA TYR A 114 9.45 0.19 0.86
C TYR A 114 10.75 0.73 1.45
N ASN A 115 11.48 -0.13 2.15
CA ASN A 115 12.58 0.27 3.03
C ASN A 115 13.98 0.00 2.47
N PHE A 116 14.07 -0.67 1.33
CA PHE A 116 15.37 -1.05 0.76
C PHE A 116 15.73 -0.19 -0.46
N PRO A 117 17.01 -0.25 -0.93
CA PRO A 117 17.41 0.51 -2.12
C PRO A 117 16.61 0.11 -3.36
N THR A 118 16.35 1.08 -4.24
CA THR A 118 15.52 0.90 -5.43
C THR A 118 16.31 0.91 -6.73
N ASP A 119 17.64 1.01 -6.69
CA ASP A 119 18.49 1.20 -7.87
C ASP A 119 18.36 0.09 -8.92
N GLN A 120 18.05 -1.13 -8.48
CA GLN A 120 17.94 -2.29 -9.34
C GLN A 120 16.50 -2.67 -9.66
N LEU A 121 15.53 -1.88 -9.23
CA LEU A 121 14.12 -2.19 -9.40
C LEU A 121 13.53 -1.52 -10.63
N VAL A 122 12.56 -2.20 -11.24
CA VAL A 122 11.76 -1.63 -12.33
C VAL A 122 10.70 -0.72 -11.72
N ARG A 123 10.68 0.53 -12.18
CA ARG A 123 9.66 1.50 -11.74
C ARG A 123 8.36 1.26 -12.50
N ILE A 124 7.26 1.28 -11.79
CA ILE A 124 5.92 1.24 -12.39
C ILE A 124 5.55 2.69 -12.73
N GLU A 125 5.79 3.09 -13.96
CA GLU A 125 5.74 4.49 -14.38
C GLU A 125 4.36 5.14 -14.22
N SER A 126 3.29 4.36 -14.41
CA SER A 126 1.93 4.87 -14.24
C SER A 126 1.59 5.18 -12.78
N GLY A 127 2.30 4.59 -11.83
CA GLY A 127 1.94 4.65 -10.42
C GLY A 127 0.65 3.92 -10.07
N ARG A 128 0.11 3.12 -10.99
CA ARG A 128 -1.20 2.44 -10.85
C ARG A 128 -1.04 0.93 -10.90
N TYR A 129 -1.02 0.32 -9.72
CA TYR A 129 -0.83 -1.14 -9.63
C TYR A 129 -2.00 -1.93 -10.22
N LEU A 130 -3.24 -1.43 -10.12
CA LEU A 130 -4.41 -2.13 -10.65
C LEU A 130 -4.32 -2.40 -12.16
N ASP A 131 -3.68 -1.49 -12.90
CA ASP A 131 -3.49 -1.68 -14.34
C ASP A 131 -2.26 -2.53 -14.66
N TYR A 132 -1.30 -2.55 -13.75
CA TYR A 132 0.01 -3.18 -13.98
C TYR A 132 0.00 -4.69 -13.74
N TYR A 133 -0.56 -5.12 -12.58
CA TYR A 133 -0.37 -6.50 -12.11
C TYR A 133 -1.03 -7.55 -13.01
N ARG A 134 -2.07 -7.17 -13.73
CA ARG A 134 -2.83 -8.09 -14.60
C ARG A 134 -2.01 -8.64 -15.75
N GLN A 135 -0.92 -7.96 -16.10
CA GLN A 135 -0.01 -8.35 -17.19
C GLN A 135 1.23 -9.06 -16.66
N LYS A 136 1.29 -9.37 -15.37
CA LYS A 136 2.48 -9.93 -14.71
C LYS A 136 2.15 -11.25 -14.03
N PRO A 137 2.53 -12.39 -14.65
CA PRO A 137 2.20 -13.71 -14.10
C PRO A 137 2.67 -13.95 -12.67
N ALA A 138 3.86 -13.44 -12.30
CA ALA A 138 4.39 -13.61 -10.95
C ALA A 138 3.55 -12.88 -9.91
N HIS A 139 3.02 -11.70 -10.25
CA HIS A 139 2.12 -10.94 -9.39
C HIS A 139 0.78 -11.65 -9.22
N LEU A 140 0.22 -12.15 -10.31
CA LEU A 140 -1.05 -12.91 -10.28
C LEU A 140 -0.92 -14.16 -9.42
N GLU A 141 0.20 -14.88 -9.53
CA GLU A 141 0.44 -16.05 -8.72
C GLU A 141 0.54 -15.71 -7.24
N PHE A 142 1.26 -14.64 -6.88
CA PHE A 142 1.38 -14.19 -5.50
C PHE A 142 0.00 -13.86 -4.90
N ILE A 143 -0.84 -13.14 -5.64
CA ILE A 143 -2.18 -12.76 -5.19
C ILE A 143 -3.04 -13.99 -4.95
N ARG A 144 -2.96 -14.98 -5.85
CA ARG A 144 -3.74 -16.21 -5.75
C ARG A 144 -3.32 -17.08 -4.56
N THR A 145 -2.03 -17.12 -4.25
CA THR A 145 -1.47 -18.03 -3.23
C THR A 145 -1.16 -17.34 -1.90
N GLY A 146 -1.03 -16.05 -1.90
CA GLY A 146 -0.77 -15.24 -0.71
C GLY A 146 -2.05 -14.80 -0.05
#